data_3c5745c34e9c40633c325cd8a8536096
#
_entry.id   3c5745c34e9c40633c325cd8a8536096
#
_cell.length_a   1.000
_cell.length_b   1.000
_cell.length_c   1.000
_cell.angle_alpha   90.00
_cell.angle_beta   90.00
_cell.angle_gamma   90.00
#
_symmetry.space_group_name_H-M   'P 1'
#
loop_
_entity.id
_entity.type
_entity.pdbx_description
1 polymer ?
#
loop_
_entity_poly.entity_id
_entity_poly.type
_entity_poly.pdbx_seq_one_letter_code
_entity_poly.pdbx_strand_id
1 'polypeptide(L)'
;MSHAMALRQHARMQTNQGQDVANIAARLGQDQLHVWRLRYDRARRREPLCALLGVYLGVPGDAVSLVDGEHGRPELAEPLDRSLQFNWSHSGDAALIAVARGCAPGIDIEQLRPRPRAMPLAERFFHAEEIAALKALDSSDQEQAFLQLWTSKEAVLKAMGRGIAFGLDRLRLAVPPAPSRVLWLDGDDASMWQLHTLPVGKDCVANVAWRGATRMVEYWTLAEGG
;
A
#
# COMPACT_ATOMS: atom_id res chain seq x y z
N MET A 1 -12.96 -0.83 -24.09
CA MET A 1 -11.75 0.00 -24.19
C MET A 1 -11.09 -0.02 -22.84
N SER A 2 -9.98 -0.75 -22.74
CA SER A 2 -9.25 -0.94 -21.46
C SER A 2 -8.56 0.36 -21.08
N HIS A 3 -9.00 1.01 -20.00
CA HIS A 3 -8.25 2.07 -19.36
C HIS A 3 -7.16 1.41 -18.51
N ALA A 4 -6.06 1.03 -19.15
CA ALA A 4 -4.83 0.77 -18.43
C ALA A 4 -4.38 2.10 -17.85
N MET A 5 -4.62 2.26 -16.54
CA MET A 5 -4.20 3.44 -15.80
C MET A 5 -2.68 3.50 -15.79
N ALA A 6 -2.12 4.57 -16.33
CA ALA A 6 -0.69 4.74 -16.48
C ALA A 6 -0.03 4.93 -15.11
N LEU A 7 0.66 3.90 -14.63
CA LEU A 7 1.63 4.03 -13.54
C LEU A 7 2.81 4.84 -14.07
N ARG A 8 2.98 6.09 -13.63
CA ARG A 8 4.17 6.86 -13.96
C ARG A 8 5.30 6.48 -13.01
N GLN A 9 6.27 5.74 -13.54
CA GLN A 9 7.48 5.37 -12.82
C GLN A 9 8.53 6.45 -13.05
N HIS A 10 8.85 7.24 -12.03
CA HIS A 10 9.98 8.14 -12.06
C HIS A 10 11.22 7.44 -11.45
N ALA A 11 11.94 6.73 -12.29
CA ALA A 11 13.24 6.18 -11.94
C ALA A 11 14.30 7.30 -12.00
N ARG A 12 14.97 7.53 -10.89
CA ARG A 12 16.12 8.39 -10.62
C ARG A 12 15.80 9.77 -10.05
N MET A 13 16.03 9.88 -8.75
CA MET A 13 16.48 11.14 -8.16
C MET A 13 17.88 10.94 -7.60
N GLN A 14 18.87 11.45 -8.29
CA GLN A 14 20.21 11.66 -7.75
C GLN A 14 20.33 13.12 -7.30
N THR A 15 20.79 13.31 -6.07
CA THR A 15 21.40 14.51 -5.49
C THR A 15 20.52 15.75 -5.29
N ASN A 16 20.33 16.10 -4.07
CA ASN A 16 19.57 17.18 -3.39
C ASN A 16 18.19 16.71 -2.89
N GLN A 17 18.20 15.65 -2.10
CA GLN A 17 17.00 14.89 -1.72
C GLN A 17 15.89 15.71 -1.03
N GLY A 18 16.24 16.69 -0.21
CA GLY A 18 15.26 17.48 0.52
C GLY A 18 14.43 18.43 -0.35
N GLN A 19 15.07 19.11 -1.32
CA GLN A 19 14.37 20.00 -2.25
C GLN A 19 13.48 19.24 -3.23
N ASP A 20 13.91 18.08 -3.68
CA ASP A 20 13.17 17.27 -4.63
C ASP A 20 11.93 16.65 -3.98
N VAL A 21 12.03 16.15 -2.74
CA VAL A 21 10.87 15.62 -1.98
C VAL A 21 9.86 16.73 -1.72
N ALA A 22 10.30 17.93 -1.34
CA ALA A 22 9.42 19.08 -1.09
C ALA A 22 8.68 19.52 -2.36
N ASN A 23 9.38 19.56 -3.50
CA ASN A 23 8.76 19.90 -4.79
C ASN A 23 7.74 18.85 -5.24
N ILE A 24 7.99 17.57 -4.96
CA ILE A 24 7.03 16.48 -5.23
C ILE A 24 5.85 16.63 -4.29
N ALA A 25 6.08 16.78 -2.99
CA ALA A 25 5.03 16.92 -2.00
C ALA A 25 4.08 18.10 -2.29
N ALA A 26 4.62 19.23 -2.74
CA ALA A 26 3.84 20.42 -3.11
C ALA A 26 2.89 20.19 -4.29
N ARG A 27 3.11 19.15 -5.11
CA ARG A 27 2.26 18.82 -6.26
C ARG A 27 1.13 17.85 -5.93
N LEU A 28 1.05 17.32 -4.70
CA LEU A 28 0.02 16.37 -4.33
C LEU A 28 -1.37 16.98 -4.43
N GLY A 29 -2.08 16.72 -5.53
CA GLY A 29 -3.47 17.08 -5.78
C GLY A 29 -4.46 16.00 -5.30
N GLN A 30 -5.75 16.26 -5.49
CA GLN A 30 -6.81 15.30 -5.14
C GLN A 30 -6.93 14.14 -6.14
N ASP A 31 -6.35 14.26 -7.31
CA ASP A 31 -6.31 13.26 -8.38
C ASP A 31 -5.04 12.40 -8.38
N GLN A 32 -4.18 12.61 -7.37
CA GLN A 32 -2.90 11.92 -7.23
C GLN A 32 -2.85 11.07 -5.95
N LEU A 33 -1.99 10.05 -6.01
CA LEU A 33 -1.57 9.24 -4.87
C LEU A 33 -0.06 9.03 -4.98
N HIS A 34 0.67 9.51 -4.00
CA HIS A 34 2.12 9.39 -3.95
C HIS A 34 2.53 8.14 -3.18
N VAL A 35 3.42 7.34 -3.75
CA VAL A 35 4.02 6.17 -3.10
C VAL A 35 5.52 6.36 -3.02
N TRP A 36 6.06 6.21 -1.81
CA TRP A 36 7.47 6.31 -1.52
C TRP A 36 8.02 5.00 -1.02
N ARG A 37 9.05 4.49 -1.70
CA ARG A 37 9.86 3.37 -1.23
C ARG A 37 11.08 3.89 -0.51
N LEU A 38 11.43 3.27 0.63
CA LEU A 38 12.64 3.58 1.38
C LEU A 38 13.23 2.30 1.98
N ARG A 39 14.51 2.35 2.30
CA ARG A 39 15.13 1.34 3.14
C ARG A 39 14.65 1.54 4.56
N TYR A 40 14.25 0.45 5.21
CA TYR A 40 13.67 0.46 6.54
C TYR A 40 14.62 -0.13 7.57
N ASP A 41 14.91 0.66 8.59
CA ASP A 41 15.56 0.21 9.81
C ASP A 41 14.55 0.21 10.97
N ARG A 42 14.35 -0.97 11.58
CA ARG A 42 13.43 -1.13 12.72
C ARG A 42 13.79 -0.25 13.92
N ALA A 43 15.06 0.07 14.11
CA ALA A 43 15.51 0.94 15.20
C ALA A 43 14.93 2.36 15.07
N ARG A 44 14.71 2.82 13.85
CA ARG A 44 14.12 4.14 13.54
C ARG A 44 12.60 4.21 13.73
N ARG A 45 11.93 3.09 13.93
CA ARG A 45 10.47 3.02 14.13
C ARG A 45 9.69 3.84 13.08
N ARG A 46 8.89 4.84 13.53
CA ARG A 46 8.07 5.72 12.68
C ARG A 46 8.79 7.01 12.25
N GLU A 47 10.05 7.21 12.63
CA GLU A 47 10.81 8.42 12.30
C GLU A 47 10.82 8.72 10.80
N PRO A 48 11.12 7.76 9.87
CA PRO A 48 11.10 8.05 8.44
C PRO A 48 9.73 8.43 7.91
N LEU A 49 8.65 7.84 8.48
CA LEU A 49 7.29 8.20 8.18
C LEU A 49 6.99 9.63 8.59
N CYS A 50 7.29 10.00 9.83
CA CYS A 50 7.07 11.36 10.35
C CYS A 50 7.90 12.39 9.59
N ALA A 51 9.16 12.08 9.25
CA ALA A 51 9.99 12.95 8.44
C ALA A 51 9.36 13.25 7.08
N LEU A 52 8.88 12.21 6.37
CA LEU A 52 8.22 12.40 5.09
C LEU A 52 6.91 13.17 5.22
N LEU A 53 6.05 12.83 6.18
CA LEU A 53 4.78 13.54 6.42
C LEU A 53 5.03 15.01 6.79
N GLY A 54 6.09 15.32 7.53
CA GLY A 54 6.49 16.68 7.85
C GLY A 54 6.73 17.53 6.60
N VAL A 55 7.36 16.95 5.56
CA VAL A 55 7.55 17.65 4.26
C VAL A 55 6.20 17.98 3.61
N TYR A 56 5.23 17.07 3.62
CA TYR A 56 3.89 17.32 3.07
C TYR A 56 3.09 18.35 3.86
N LEU A 57 3.35 18.46 5.17
CA LEU A 57 2.65 19.37 6.09
C LEU A 57 3.37 20.70 6.25
N GLY A 58 4.60 20.85 5.75
CA GLY A 58 5.42 22.04 5.93
C GLY A 58 5.89 22.24 7.38
N VAL A 59 6.06 21.16 8.14
CA VAL A 59 6.53 21.17 9.54
C VAL A 59 7.72 20.21 9.72
N PRO A 60 8.56 20.40 10.74
CA PRO A 60 9.60 19.42 11.09
C PRO A 60 9.00 18.03 11.40
N GLY A 61 9.73 16.95 11.06
CA GLY A 61 9.23 15.60 11.28
C GLY A 61 8.94 15.24 12.73
N ASP A 62 9.66 15.83 13.68
CA ASP A 62 9.44 15.69 15.13
C ASP A 62 8.20 16.44 15.65
N ALA A 63 7.68 17.39 14.86
CA ALA A 63 6.40 18.04 15.13
C ALA A 63 5.19 17.24 14.60
N VAL A 64 5.42 16.16 13.83
CA VAL A 64 4.34 15.31 13.33
C VAL A 64 3.88 14.36 14.44
N SER A 65 2.72 14.63 14.99
CA SER A 65 2.08 13.79 15.99
C SER A 65 1.06 12.86 15.35
N LEU A 66 1.10 11.58 15.73
CA LEU A 66 0.19 10.54 15.27
C LEU A 66 -0.65 10.02 16.44
N VAL A 67 -1.93 9.78 16.18
CA VAL A 67 -2.85 9.10 17.10
C VAL A 67 -3.32 7.80 16.47
N ASP A 68 -3.66 6.83 17.29
CA ASP A 68 -4.26 5.60 16.78
C ASP A 68 -5.75 5.85 16.58
N GLY A 69 -6.21 5.72 15.33
CA GLY A 69 -7.62 5.74 14.95
C GLY A 69 -8.35 4.47 15.39
N GLU A 70 -9.63 4.39 15.07
CA GLU A 70 -10.43 3.18 15.26
C GLU A 70 -9.71 1.98 14.59
N HIS A 71 -9.55 0.88 15.27
CA HIS A 71 -8.81 -0.31 14.82
C HIS A 71 -7.28 -0.15 14.67
N GLY A 72 -6.67 0.89 15.28
CA GLY A 72 -5.20 1.04 15.36
C GLY A 72 -4.53 1.57 14.09
N ARG A 73 -5.29 2.11 13.11
CA ARG A 73 -4.72 2.83 11.96
C ARG A 73 -4.12 4.14 12.46
N PRO A 74 -2.81 4.43 12.21
CA PRO A 74 -2.25 5.73 12.57
C PRO A 74 -2.89 6.86 11.75
N GLU A 75 -3.24 7.96 12.41
CA GLU A 75 -3.80 9.18 11.84
C GLU A 75 -3.04 10.41 12.34
N LEU A 76 -3.09 11.51 11.59
CA LEU A 76 -2.54 12.78 12.04
C LEU A 76 -3.36 13.34 13.20
N ALA A 77 -2.67 13.74 14.27
CA ALA A 77 -3.30 14.41 15.40
C ALA A 77 -3.62 15.87 15.06
N GLU A 78 -4.65 16.42 15.68
CA GLU A 78 -4.88 17.87 15.63
C GLU A 78 -3.73 18.64 16.30
N PRO A 79 -3.36 19.83 15.79
CA PRO A 79 -4.01 20.63 14.73
C PRO A 79 -3.48 20.38 13.31
N LEU A 80 -2.87 19.23 13.01
CA LEU A 80 -2.32 18.93 11.70
C LEU A 80 -3.43 18.75 10.65
N ASP A 81 -3.09 19.04 9.38
CA ASP A 81 -4.03 18.92 8.26
C ASP A 81 -4.45 17.46 8.00
N ARG A 82 -5.59 17.06 8.53
CA ARG A 82 -6.16 15.72 8.40
C ARG A 82 -6.74 15.41 7.02
N SER A 83 -6.77 16.39 6.08
CA SER A 83 -7.07 16.12 4.68
C SER A 83 -5.95 15.32 4.02
N LEU A 84 -4.73 15.43 4.54
CA LEU A 84 -3.61 14.58 4.19
C LEU A 84 -3.81 13.22 4.86
N GLN A 85 -3.98 12.20 4.05
CA GLN A 85 -4.16 10.83 4.49
C GLN A 85 -2.93 10.00 4.08
N PHE A 86 -2.58 9.03 4.89
CA PHE A 86 -1.44 8.18 4.63
C PHE A 86 -1.66 6.75 5.10
N ASN A 87 -0.83 5.87 4.60
CA ASN A 87 -0.64 4.53 5.13
C ASN A 87 0.80 4.08 4.88
N TRP A 88 1.30 3.15 5.69
CA TRP A 88 2.62 2.59 5.50
C TRP A 88 2.67 1.10 5.80
N SER A 89 3.62 0.43 5.18
CA SER A 89 3.90 -0.99 5.41
C SER A 89 5.39 -1.24 5.24
N HIS A 90 5.89 -2.27 5.91
CA HIS A 90 7.28 -2.69 5.79
C HIS A 90 7.43 -4.20 5.88
N SER A 91 8.39 -4.75 5.14
CA SER A 91 8.79 -6.16 5.19
C SER A 91 10.30 -6.25 5.03
N GLY A 92 10.98 -6.86 6.03
CA GLY A 92 12.43 -6.88 6.09
C GLY A 92 13.02 -5.46 6.20
N ASP A 93 13.85 -5.11 5.23
CA ASP A 93 14.53 -3.82 5.09
C ASP A 93 13.87 -2.87 4.09
N ALA A 94 12.71 -3.22 3.57
CA ALA A 94 11.94 -2.37 2.66
C ALA A 94 10.70 -1.82 3.35
N ALA A 95 10.38 -0.54 3.11
CA ALA A 95 9.12 0.07 3.50
C ALA A 95 8.52 0.86 2.34
N LEU A 96 7.19 0.99 2.38
CA LEU A 96 6.41 1.83 1.50
C LEU A 96 5.53 2.78 2.33
N ILE A 97 5.44 4.02 1.87
CA ILE A 97 4.53 5.03 2.41
C ILE A 97 3.65 5.52 1.26
N ALA A 98 2.34 5.39 1.42
CA ALA A 98 1.35 5.97 0.52
C ALA A 98 0.79 7.26 1.14
N VAL A 99 0.71 8.33 0.34
CA VAL A 99 0.19 9.64 0.77
C VAL A 99 -0.83 10.11 -0.25
N ALA A 100 -1.99 10.59 0.22
CA ALA A 100 -3.06 11.14 -0.63
C ALA A 100 -3.82 12.25 0.09
N ARG A 101 -4.57 13.08 -0.66
CA ARG A 101 -5.51 14.05 -0.09
C ARG A 101 -6.95 13.62 -0.34
N GLY A 102 -7.79 13.70 0.69
CA GLY A 102 -9.22 13.45 0.59
C GLY A 102 -9.63 11.99 0.31
N CYS A 103 -8.69 11.03 0.38
CA CYS A 103 -8.99 9.61 0.44
C CYS A 103 -7.99 8.89 1.35
N ALA A 104 -8.43 7.82 1.97
CA ALA A 104 -7.60 6.97 2.82
C ALA A 104 -6.92 5.89 1.96
N PRO A 105 -5.61 5.97 1.65
CA PRO A 105 -4.90 4.90 0.98
C PRO A 105 -4.61 3.76 1.94
N GLY A 106 -4.54 2.53 1.41
CA GLY A 106 -3.95 1.40 2.10
C GLY A 106 -2.81 0.84 1.26
N ILE A 107 -1.72 0.47 1.87
CA ILE A 107 -0.55 -0.07 1.19
C ILE A 107 0.00 -1.26 1.94
N ASP A 108 0.45 -2.28 1.19
CA ASP A 108 1.14 -3.40 1.77
C ASP A 108 2.31 -3.86 0.91
N ILE A 109 3.38 -4.31 1.56
CA ILE A 109 4.58 -4.87 0.93
C ILE A 109 5.02 -6.11 1.68
N GLU A 110 5.43 -7.15 0.93
CA GLU A 110 6.02 -8.36 1.47
C GLU A 110 7.24 -8.79 0.65
N GLN A 111 8.29 -9.22 1.35
CA GLN A 111 9.44 -9.83 0.69
C GLN A 111 9.09 -11.24 0.22
N LEU A 112 9.54 -11.58 -1.01
CA LEU A 112 9.46 -12.93 -1.56
C LEU A 112 10.46 -13.81 -0.80
N ARG A 113 9.93 -14.61 0.13
CA ARG A 113 10.66 -15.62 0.91
C ARG A 113 9.86 -16.90 0.91
N PRO A 114 10.47 -18.08 1.00
CA PRO A 114 9.74 -19.34 1.10
C PRO A 114 8.66 -19.29 2.19
N ARG A 115 7.43 -19.61 1.83
CA ARG A 115 6.25 -19.60 2.72
C ARG A 115 5.53 -20.96 2.67
N PRO A 116 6.09 -22.01 3.30
CA PRO A 116 5.54 -23.36 3.22
C PRO A 116 4.11 -23.46 3.77
N ARG A 117 3.64 -22.44 4.48
CA ARG A 117 2.26 -22.33 4.98
C ARG A 117 1.34 -21.46 4.11
N ALA A 118 1.76 -21.07 2.91
CA ALA A 118 0.95 -20.22 2.03
C ALA A 118 -0.45 -20.81 1.79
N MET A 119 -0.53 -22.04 1.28
CA MET A 119 -1.80 -22.70 1.02
C MET A 119 -2.64 -22.99 2.28
N PRO A 120 -2.09 -23.51 3.39
CA PRO A 120 -2.81 -23.61 4.66
C PRO A 120 -3.37 -22.28 5.19
N LEU A 121 -2.65 -21.16 4.99
CA LEU A 121 -3.14 -19.83 5.36
C LEU A 121 -4.26 -19.37 4.42
N ALA A 122 -4.13 -19.59 3.10
CA ALA A 122 -5.20 -19.32 2.16
C ALA A 122 -6.47 -20.11 2.50
N GLU A 123 -6.36 -21.41 2.75
CA GLU A 123 -7.49 -22.28 3.12
C GLU A 123 -8.21 -21.84 4.38
N ARG A 124 -7.47 -21.23 5.30
CA ARG A 124 -8.05 -20.76 6.57
C ARG A 124 -8.70 -19.38 6.48
N PHE A 125 -8.20 -18.49 5.62
CA PHE A 125 -8.54 -17.09 5.70
C PHE A 125 -9.09 -16.49 4.41
N PHE A 126 -8.90 -17.11 3.23
CA PHE A 126 -9.33 -16.53 1.98
C PHE A 126 -10.73 -16.98 1.57
N HIS A 127 -11.31 -16.26 0.62
CA HIS A 127 -12.61 -16.64 0.04
C HIS A 127 -12.48 -17.97 -0.73
N ALA A 128 -13.52 -18.81 -0.69
CA ALA A 128 -13.50 -20.16 -1.27
C ALA A 128 -13.11 -20.19 -2.76
N GLU A 129 -13.58 -19.21 -3.55
CA GLU A 129 -13.25 -19.12 -4.97
C GLU A 129 -11.77 -18.77 -5.20
N GLU A 130 -11.14 -17.97 -4.34
CA GLU A 130 -9.72 -17.67 -4.42
C GLU A 130 -8.88 -18.89 -4.07
N ILE A 131 -9.30 -19.66 -3.05
CA ILE A 131 -8.65 -20.92 -2.68
C ILE A 131 -8.69 -21.91 -3.85
N ALA A 132 -9.85 -22.05 -4.50
CA ALA A 132 -10.02 -22.92 -5.66
C ALA A 132 -9.12 -22.48 -6.83
N ALA A 133 -9.05 -21.17 -7.11
CA ALA A 133 -8.22 -20.62 -8.16
C ALA A 133 -6.71 -20.76 -7.85
N LEU A 134 -6.28 -20.56 -6.60
CA LEU A 134 -4.89 -20.82 -6.20
C LEU A 134 -4.50 -22.30 -6.37
N LYS A 135 -5.38 -23.23 -6.00
CA LYS A 135 -5.15 -24.68 -6.17
C LYS A 135 -5.05 -25.11 -7.62
N ALA A 136 -5.66 -24.36 -8.54
CA ALA A 136 -5.61 -24.63 -9.97
C ALA A 136 -4.31 -24.15 -10.64
N LEU A 137 -3.50 -23.35 -9.96
CA LEU A 137 -2.18 -22.94 -10.46
C LEU A 137 -1.14 -24.05 -10.31
N ASP A 138 -0.10 -23.98 -11.13
CA ASP A 138 1.08 -24.81 -10.93
C ASP A 138 1.71 -24.55 -9.56
N SER A 139 2.24 -25.57 -8.91
CA SER A 139 2.77 -25.49 -7.54
C SER A 139 3.89 -24.44 -7.40
N SER A 140 4.65 -24.17 -8.45
CA SER A 140 5.68 -23.12 -8.51
C SER A 140 5.10 -21.71 -8.41
N ASP A 141 3.85 -21.51 -8.83
CA ASP A 141 3.21 -20.20 -8.92
C ASP A 141 2.31 -19.90 -7.73
N GLN A 142 1.87 -20.96 -7.03
CA GLN A 142 0.92 -20.83 -5.91
C GLN A 142 1.40 -19.91 -4.81
N GLU A 143 2.67 -20.00 -4.42
CA GLU A 143 3.22 -19.20 -3.32
C GLU A 143 3.28 -17.71 -3.69
N GLN A 144 3.71 -17.40 -4.90
CA GLN A 144 3.76 -16.03 -5.39
C GLN A 144 2.34 -15.45 -5.55
N ALA A 145 1.41 -16.23 -6.11
CA ALA A 145 0.00 -15.82 -6.26
C ALA A 145 -0.67 -15.60 -4.90
N PHE A 146 -0.40 -16.48 -3.92
CA PHE A 146 -0.85 -16.29 -2.54
C PHE A 146 -0.35 -14.96 -1.97
N LEU A 147 0.94 -14.67 -2.11
CA LEU A 147 1.54 -13.45 -1.57
C LEU A 147 0.99 -12.19 -2.24
N GLN A 148 0.74 -12.26 -3.55
CA GLN A 148 0.08 -11.20 -4.30
C GLN A 148 -1.34 -10.94 -3.79
N LEU A 149 -2.12 -11.99 -3.53
CA LEU A 149 -3.45 -11.87 -2.95
C LEU A 149 -3.40 -11.34 -1.52
N TRP A 150 -2.48 -11.84 -0.71
CA TRP A 150 -2.30 -11.41 0.67
C TRP A 150 -2.05 -9.91 0.75
N THR A 151 -1.04 -9.41 0.04
CA THR A 151 -0.70 -7.97 0.03
C THR A 151 -1.83 -7.12 -0.56
N SER A 152 -2.56 -7.65 -1.55
CA SER A 152 -3.74 -6.98 -2.12
C SER A 152 -4.86 -6.84 -1.10
N LYS A 153 -5.18 -7.91 -0.36
CA LYS A 153 -6.19 -7.90 0.70
C LYS A 153 -5.82 -6.96 1.84
N GLU A 154 -4.57 -7.05 2.31
CA GLU A 154 -4.05 -6.17 3.35
C GLU A 154 -4.13 -4.68 2.93
N ALA A 155 -3.79 -4.36 1.68
CA ALA A 155 -3.91 -3.00 1.17
C ALA A 155 -5.37 -2.50 1.23
N VAL A 156 -6.35 -3.33 0.80
CA VAL A 156 -7.78 -2.98 0.88
C VAL A 156 -8.22 -2.80 2.33
N LEU A 157 -7.89 -3.75 3.22
CA LEU A 157 -8.29 -3.68 4.64
C LEU A 157 -7.66 -2.48 5.36
N LYS A 158 -6.42 -2.13 5.03
CA LYS A 158 -5.76 -0.93 5.55
C LYS A 158 -6.43 0.35 5.05
N ALA A 159 -6.87 0.40 3.78
CA ALA A 159 -7.64 1.52 3.25
C ALA A 159 -9.01 1.65 3.94
N MET A 160 -9.65 0.53 4.26
CA MET A 160 -10.90 0.49 5.04
C MET A 160 -10.71 0.93 6.50
N GLY A 161 -9.48 0.87 7.03
CA GLY A 161 -9.20 1.11 8.44
C GLY A 161 -9.68 -0.01 9.37
N ARG A 162 -10.05 -1.19 8.85
CA ARG A 162 -10.63 -2.30 9.65
C ARG A 162 -9.63 -3.40 10.03
N GLY A 163 -8.48 -3.44 9.36
CA GLY A 163 -7.47 -4.47 9.59
C GLY A 163 -7.97 -5.91 9.37
N ILE A 164 -7.16 -6.90 9.74
CA ILE A 164 -7.45 -8.34 9.57
C ILE A 164 -8.72 -8.78 10.31
N ALA A 165 -9.11 -8.08 11.37
CA ALA A 165 -10.31 -8.40 12.15
C ALA A 165 -11.61 -8.33 11.33
N PHE A 166 -11.61 -7.65 10.19
CA PHE A 166 -12.74 -7.64 9.26
C PHE A 166 -13.02 -9.04 8.67
N GLY A 167 -12.00 -9.85 8.47
CA GLY A 167 -12.07 -11.14 7.80
C GLY A 167 -11.62 -11.06 6.34
N LEU A 168 -10.56 -11.80 6.00
CA LEU A 168 -10.03 -11.83 4.63
C LEU A 168 -10.95 -12.59 3.66
N ASP A 169 -11.80 -13.48 4.17
CA ASP A 169 -12.84 -14.22 3.43
C ASP A 169 -14.02 -13.33 3.00
N ARG A 170 -14.19 -12.18 3.66
CA ARG A 170 -15.22 -11.19 3.33
C ARG A 170 -14.81 -10.21 2.22
N LEU A 171 -13.70 -10.47 1.58
CA LEU A 171 -13.16 -9.73 0.43
C LEU A 171 -12.69 -10.73 -0.62
N ARG A 172 -13.22 -10.64 -1.84
CA ARG A 172 -12.79 -11.46 -2.97
C ARG A 172 -12.09 -10.61 -4.02
N LEU A 173 -10.90 -11.05 -4.40
CA LEU A 173 -10.05 -10.41 -5.40
C LEU A 173 -9.86 -11.29 -6.63
N ALA A 174 -9.44 -10.69 -7.74
CA ALA A 174 -8.97 -11.44 -8.89
C ALA A 174 -7.64 -12.13 -8.54
N VAL A 175 -7.56 -13.43 -8.84
CA VAL A 175 -6.37 -14.25 -8.59
C VAL A 175 -5.38 -14.10 -9.74
N PRO A 176 -4.08 -13.93 -9.50
CA PRO A 176 -3.06 -13.95 -10.56
C PRO A 176 -3.15 -15.21 -11.44
N PRO A 177 -2.87 -15.12 -12.76
CA PRO A 177 -2.27 -13.97 -13.46
C PRO A 177 -3.25 -12.85 -13.87
N ALA A 178 -4.51 -12.91 -13.46
CA ALA A 178 -5.44 -11.82 -13.73
C ALA A 178 -4.99 -10.51 -13.06
N PRO A 179 -5.24 -9.34 -13.69
CA PRO A 179 -4.94 -8.05 -13.09
C PRO A 179 -5.61 -7.87 -11.72
N SER A 180 -4.89 -7.31 -10.77
CA SER A 180 -5.39 -7.05 -9.42
C SER A 180 -6.66 -6.20 -9.44
N ARG A 181 -7.75 -6.72 -8.88
CA ARG A 181 -9.06 -6.06 -8.84
C ARG A 181 -9.90 -6.61 -7.70
N VAL A 182 -10.67 -5.74 -7.05
CA VAL A 182 -11.72 -6.14 -6.10
C VAL A 182 -12.91 -6.66 -6.92
N LEU A 183 -13.35 -7.89 -6.64
CA LEU A 183 -14.48 -8.55 -7.29
C LEU A 183 -15.73 -8.49 -6.43
N TRP A 184 -15.56 -8.59 -5.13
CA TRP A 184 -16.62 -8.53 -4.13
C TRP A 184 -16.06 -8.09 -2.78
N LEU A 185 -16.83 -7.32 -2.04
CA LEU A 185 -16.52 -6.87 -0.68
C LEU A 185 -17.82 -6.83 0.11
N ASP A 186 -17.83 -7.53 1.21
CA ASP A 186 -19.03 -7.57 2.07
C ASP A 186 -19.34 -6.19 2.65
N GLY A 187 -20.58 -5.74 2.38
CA GLY A 187 -21.08 -4.46 2.85
C GLY A 187 -20.60 -3.22 2.09
N ASP A 188 -19.89 -3.40 0.93
CA ASP A 188 -19.49 -2.26 0.09
C ASP A 188 -19.52 -2.60 -1.41
N ASP A 189 -19.61 -1.58 -2.25
CA ASP A 189 -19.57 -1.70 -3.70
C ASP A 189 -18.13 -1.91 -4.20
N ALA A 190 -17.83 -3.11 -4.66
CA ALA A 190 -16.51 -3.47 -5.19
C ALA A 190 -16.05 -2.59 -6.37
N SER A 191 -16.99 -2.03 -7.16
CA SER A 191 -16.68 -1.17 -8.29
C SER A 191 -16.08 0.19 -7.88
N MET A 192 -16.29 0.59 -6.63
CA MET A 192 -15.74 1.81 -6.07
C MET A 192 -14.27 1.67 -5.63
N TRP A 193 -13.71 0.47 -5.68
CA TRP A 193 -12.36 0.21 -5.20
C TRP A 193 -11.33 0.22 -6.31
N GLN A 194 -10.24 0.89 -6.06
CA GLN A 194 -9.03 0.90 -6.89
C GLN A 194 -7.98 0.04 -6.19
N LEU A 195 -7.35 -0.85 -6.93
CA LEU A 195 -6.30 -1.75 -6.45
C LEU A 195 -5.20 -1.87 -7.51
N HIS A 196 -3.97 -1.56 -7.15
CA HIS A 196 -2.84 -1.54 -8.07
C HIS A 196 -1.63 -2.25 -7.48
N THR A 197 -1.01 -3.11 -8.30
CA THR A 197 0.30 -3.68 -8.00
C THR A 197 1.40 -2.64 -8.25
N LEU A 198 2.34 -2.54 -7.34
CA LEU A 198 3.43 -1.58 -7.38
C LEU A 198 4.74 -2.21 -7.93
N PRO A 199 5.56 -1.44 -8.66
CA PRO A 199 6.81 -1.92 -9.26
C PRO A 199 7.95 -1.92 -8.22
N VAL A 200 7.90 -2.80 -7.23
CA VAL A 200 8.86 -2.88 -6.12
C VAL A 200 10.09 -3.74 -6.39
N GLY A 201 10.32 -4.14 -7.65
CA GLY A 201 11.39 -5.06 -8.04
C GLY A 201 10.97 -6.52 -7.89
N LYS A 202 11.91 -7.44 -8.11
CA LYS A 202 11.65 -8.89 -8.17
C LYS A 202 11.71 -9.59 -6.81
N ASP A 203 12.18 -8.92 -5.78
CA ASP A 203 12.37 -9.50 -4.45
C ASP A 203 11.21 -9.20 -3.48
N CYS A 204 10.23 -8.43 -3.93
CA CYS A 204 9.06 -8.03 -3.16
C CYS A 204 7.80 -8.08 -4.00
N VAL A 205 6.66 -8.15 -3.30
CA VAL A 205 5.32 -7.92 -3.84
C VAL A 205 4.68 -6.79 -3.06
N ALA A 206 4.02 -5.86 -3.73
CA ALA A 206 3.35 -4.76 -3.06
C ALA A 206 2.12 -4.30 -3.81
N ASN A 207 1.13 -3.85 -3.05
CA ASN A 207 -0.12 -3.32 -3.57
C ASN A 207 -0.54 -2.06 -2.83
N VAL A 208 -1.24 -1.19 -3.55
CA VAL A 208 -1.89 0.00 -3.01
C VAL A 208 -3.37 -0.03 -3.38
N ALA A 209 -4.22 0.35 -2.43
CA ALA A 209 -5.67 0.41 -2.64
C ALA A 209 -6.28 1.67 -2.04
N TRP A 210 -7.40 2.11 -2.60
CA TRP A 210 -8.24 3.15 -2.04
C TRP A 210 -9.67 3.03 -2.56
N ARG A 211 -10.62 3.65 -1.86
CA ARG A 211 -12.00 3.75 -2.30
C ARG A 211 -12.26 5.09 -2.97
N GLY A 212 -12.94 5.10 -4.11
CA GLY A 212 -13.39 6.29 -4.82
C GLY A 212 -12.83 6.42 -6.22
N ALA A 213 -12.73 7.64 -6.71
CA ALA A 213 -12.31 7.94 -8.07
C ALA A 213 -10.89 7.45 -8.37
N THR A 214 -10.65 7.16 -9.63
CA THR A 214 -9.32 6.82 -10.17
C THR A 214 -8.34 7.97 -9.92
N ARG A 215 -7.13 7.64 -9.46
CA ARG A 215 -6.04 8.58 -9.19
C ARG A 215 -4.78 8.18 -9.93
N MET A 216 -3.97 9.13 -10.30
CA MET A 216 -2.64 8.87 -10.83
C MET A 216 -1.73 8.44 -9.67
N VAL A 217 -1.20 7.22 -9.75
CA VAL A 217 -0.23 6.71 -8.78
C VAL A 217 1.17 7.08 -9.25
N GLU A 218 1.84 7.90 -8.46
CA GLU A 218 3.23 8.27 -8.69
C GLU A 218 4.13 7.56 -7.67
N TYR A 219 5.22 6.96 -8.16
CA TYR A 219 6.10 6.11 -7.37
C TYR A 219 7.54 6.63 -7.37
N TRP A 220 8.12 6.80 -6.18
CA TRP A 220 9.51 7.24 -5.98
C TRP A 220 10.25 6.35 -4.98
N THR A 221 11.57 6.43 -5.06
CA THR A 221 12.45 5.83 -4.06
C THR A 221 13.18 6.95 -3.32
N LEU A 222 13.06 6.97 -2.00
CA LEU A 222 13.91 7.81 -1.15
C LEU A 222 15.28 7.15 -1.08
N ALA A 223 16.32 7.89 -1.45
CA ALA A 223 17.67 7.42 -1.23
C ALA A 223 18.00 7.49 0.27
N GLU A 224 18.94 6.65 0.70
CA GLU A 224 19.45 6.69 2.07
C GLU A 224 20.05 8.08 2.32
N GLY A 225 19.56 8.78 3.32
CA GLY A 225 20.25 9.95 3.85
C GLY A 225 21.54 9.49 4.50
N GLY A 226 22.67 10.02 4.01
CA GLY A 226 23.95 9.87 4.67
C GLY A 226 23.96 10.45 6.06
#